data_0bbce9710f93c5e437f05ca06ed63dc7
#
_entry.id   0bbce9710f93c5e437f05ca06ed63dc7
#
_cell.length_a   1.000
_cell.length_b   1.000
_cell.length_c   1.000
_cell.angle_alpha   90.00
_cell.angle_beta   90.00
_cell.angle_gamma   90.00
#
_symmetry.space_group_name_H-M   'P 1'
#
loop_
_entity.id
_entity.type
_entity.pdbx_description
1 polymer ?
#
loop_
_entity_poly.entity_id
_entity_poly.type
_entity_poly.pdbx_seq_one_letter_code
_entity_poly.pdbx_strand_id
1 'polypeptide(L)'
;MRDESRREAQRQARQELHQRFLDGAPGGLPTPGQPEIIGASLPAPALSEEHTSADELALAAANTTQFDAAEPAPWQTPHHGHHVRRDDAQSAGDPAAGISAPVAAAHLYQEEPESQVRARRQRSKRRRNLVMAATVLIFALVVAGAGFTVRGIYKAFNPDDYPGPGGAQIEFVVEDGWGVGIISRKLEELDVVSDDKLFVKAMDASAAGNKVIHPGTYVLQKQLPAAEAVDLMVDNRPDKVFYVGLKQNMRLNAALEEIAKGSGLELKELTELANDPERFGLPGEAKNLEGYLHPGEYRFALDTSAEEVLRQLVDSTTATLAEHGVNDPAQGYRVLKIASILQAEAQPKDYAVVAGALNNRLSEQNDQTHGLLQVDSAVIYGLDRYTLQFSKQEKADKSNPYNTYVHRGLPPTPIGSPADSAIAAAVNPQENDFYYWVTVNIATGETKFARTYQEHQRYQQEFRDWCQANPGQC
;
A
#
# COMPACT_ATOMS: atom_id res chain seq x y z
N MET A 1 5.21 -32.30 30.04
CA MET A 1 5.82 -31.39 31.03
C MET A 1 7.02 -30.58 30.53
N ARG A 2 8.10 -31.17 29.93
CA ARG A 2 9.22 -30.34 29.42
C ARG A 2 8.83 -29.52 28.15
N ASP A 3 7.97 -30.04 27.33
CA ASP A 3 7.54 -29.38 26.08
C ASP A 3 6.53 -28.26 26.32
N GLU A 4 5.64 -28.42 27.31
CA GLU A 4 4.69 -27.37 27.74
C GLU A 4 5.41 -26.18 28.39
N SER A 5 6.38 -26.43 29.28
CA SER A 5 7.17 -25.36 29.88
C SER A 5 7.97 -24.56 28.84
N ARG A 6 8.43 -25.21 27.76
CA ARG A 6 9.14 -24.56 26.66
C ARG A 6 8.20 -23.68 25.81
N ARG A 7 6.98 -24.15 25.55
CA ARG A 7 5.95 -23.37 24.87
C ARG A 7 5.46 -22.18 25.68
N GLU A 8 5.32 -22.35 27.01
CA GLU A 8 4.99 -21.23 27.90
C GLU A 8 6.09 -20.17 27.97
N ALA A 9 7.37 -20.58 28.07
CA ALA A 9 8.50 -19.66 28.03
C ALA A 9 8.59 -18.90 26.70
N GLN A 10 8.31 -19.56 25.58
CA GLN A 10 8.24 -18.91 24.25
C GLN A 10 7.08 -17.93 24.14
N ARG A 11 5.90 -18.24 24.70
CA ARG A 11 4.75 -17.32 24.75
C ARG A 11 5.09 -16.07 25.58
N GLN A 12 5.74 -16.26 26.76
CA GLN A 12 6.15 -15.13 27.61
C GLN A 12 7.20 -14.25 26.92
N ALA A 13 8.22 -14.84 26.29
CA ALA A 13 9.23 -14.08 25.55
C ALA A 13 8.64 -13.29 24.38
N ARG A 14 7.65 -13.84 23.67
CA ARG A 14 6.92 -13.15 22.59
C ARG A 14 6.07 -12.00 23.15
N GLN A 15 5.40 -12.20 24.28
CA GLN A 15 4.62 -11.15 24.94
C GLN A 15 5.53 -10.01 25.42
N GLU A 16 6.69 -10.32 25.99
CA GLU A 16 7.67 -9.31 26.42
C GLU A 16 8.28 -8.54 25.25
N LEU A 17 8.62 -9.24 24.15
CA LEU A 17 9.13 -8.58 22.93
C LEU A 17 8.08 -7.64 22.33
N HIS A 18 6.85 -8.09 22.33
CA HIS A 18 5.73 -7.34 21.85
C HIS A 18 5.41 -6.13 22.75
N GLN A 19 5.46 -6.30 24.09
CA GLN A 19 5.34 -5.21 25.06
C GLN A 19 6.44 -4.16 24.85
N ARG A 20 7.70 -4.57 24.60
CA ARG A 20 8.81 -3.66 24.28
C ARG A 20 8.61 -2.91 22.96
N PHE A 21 7.94 -3.53 22.00
CA PHE A 21 7.58 -2.88 20.74
C PHE A 21 6.48 -1.83 20.94
N LEU A 22 5.52 -2.08 21.85
CA LEU A 22 4.45 -1.14 22.20
C LEU A 22 4.93 0.00 23.10
N ASP A 23 5.81 -0.28 24.04
CA ASP A 23 6.35 0.71 24.97
C ASP A 23 7.31 1.69 24.29
N GLY A 24 7.41 1.64 22.93
CA GLY A 24 8.15 2.50 22.02
C GLY A 24 8.95 3.59 22.69
N ALA A 25 10.14 3.26 23.19
CA ALA A 25 11.05 4.27 23.68
C ALA A 25 11.41 5.22 22.53
N PRO A 26 11.32 6.54 22.72
CA PRO A 26 11.76 7.49 21.72
C PRO A 26 13.28 7.52 21.67
N GLY A 27 13.87 6.59 20.95
CA GLY A 27 15.28 6.52 20.62
C GLY A 27 15.43 6.85 19.16
N GLY A 28 15.81 8.12 18.86
CA GLY A 28 16.09 8.59 17.53
C GLY A 28 17.04 7.64 16.80
N LEU A 29 16.73 7.35 15.55
CA LEU A 29 17.63 6.69 14.61
C LEU A 29 18.97 7.44 14.61
N PRO A 30 20.13 6.76 14.75
CA PRO A 30 21.40 7.40 14.58
C PRO A 30 21.53 7.86 13.13
N THR A 31 21.69 9.16 12.93
CA THR A 31 22.16 9.74 11.68
C THR A 31 23.43 9.02 11.25
N PRO A 32 23.60 8.65 9.96
CA PRO A 32 24.83 8.08 9.47
C PRO A 32 25.94 9.11 9.67
N GLY A 33 26.85 8.82 10.60
CA GLY A 33 28.05 9.62 10.83
C GLY A 33 28.96 9.54 9.60
N GLN A 34 29.45 10.68 9.17
CA GLN A 34 30.56 10.78 8.22
C GLN A 34 31.75 9.98 8.73
N PRO A 35 32.49 9.23 7.87
CA PRO A 35 33.70 8.55 8.29
C PRO A 35 34.81 9.58 8.55
N GLU A 36 35.30 9.57 9.79
CA GLU A 36 36.57 10.25 10.14
C GLU A 36 37.74 9.60 9.39
N ILE A 37 38.46 10.44 8.68
CA ILE A 37 39.71 10.08 8.01
C ILE A 37 40.82 10.01 9.07
N ILE A 38 41.23 8.80 9.45
CA ILE A 38 42.48 8.60 10.16
C ILE A 38 43.52 8.17 9.13
N GLY A 39 44.47 9.05 8.88
CA GLY A 39 45.57 8.81 7.99
C GLY A 39 46.57 7.79 8.54
N ALA A 40 46.94 6.82 7.71
CA ALA A 40 48.20 6.09 7.81
C ALA A 40 48.66 5.75 6.39
N SER A 41 49.72 6.40 5.97
CA SER A 41 50.43 6.19 4.70
C SER A 41 51.17 4.86 4.71
N LEU A 42 50.89 4.00 3.71
CA LEU A 42 51.80 2.98 3.22
C LEU A 42 51.79 2.96 1.69
N PRO A 43 52.96 2.71 1.02
CA PRO A 43 53.16 3.01 -0.39
C PRO A 43 52.50 1.97 -1.29
N ALA A 44 51.91 2.45 -2.37
CA ALA A 44 51.30 1.65 -3.42
C ALA A 44 52.35 0.89 -4.25
N PRO A 45 52.12 -0.37 -4.63
CA PRO A 45 52.82 -0.98 -5.76
C PRO A 45 52.14 -0.52 -7.05
N ALA A 46 52.96 -0.18 -8.04
CA ALA A 46 52.56 0.14 -9.39
C ALA A 46 51.77 -1.02 -10.03
N LEU A 47 50.51 -0.76 -10.37
CA LEU A 47 49.73 -1.65 -11.19
C LEU A 47 49.62 -1.09 -12.61
N SER A 48 50.04 -1.89 -13.55
CA SER A 48 49.90 -1.72 -14.98
C SER A 48 48.44 -1.44 -15.37
N GLU A 49 48.25 -0.40 -16.19
CA GLU A 49 46.97 -0.09 -16.83
C GLU A 49 46.54 -1.25 -17.76
N GLU A 50 45.68 -2.14 -17.29
CA GLU A 50 44.91 -2.97 -18.18
C GLU A 50 43.52 -2.33 -18.36
N HIS A 51 43.23 -1.96 -19.57
CA HIS A 51 41.94 -1.43 -20.02
C HIS A 51 40.83 -2.42 -19.73
N THR A 52 40.09 -2.16 -18.66
CA THR A 52 38.79 -2.82 -18.44
C THR A 52 37.81 -2.17 -19.41
N SER A 53 37.33 -2.94 -20.41
CA SER A 53 36.45 -2.40 -21.42
C SER A 53 35.14 -1.96 -20.80
N ALA A 54 34.65 -0.79 -21.16
CA ALA A 54 33.37 -0.21 -20.72
C ALA A 54 32.15 -1.10 -21.00
N ASP A 55 32.32 -2.14 -21.79
CA ASP A 55 31.27 -3.10 -22.21
C ASP A 55 30.75 -4.00 -21.09
N GLU A 56 31.54 -4.32 -20.05
CA GLU A 56 31.10 -5.18 -18.97
C GLU A 56 30.35 -4.45 -17.85
N LEU A 57 30.60 -3.16 -17.66
CA LEU A 57 29.90 -2.34 -16.67
C LEU A 57 28.46 -2.03 -17.08
N ALA A 58 28.17 -1.98 -18.38
CA ALA A 58 26.86 -1.66 -18.90
C ALA A 58 25.85 -2.83 -18.79
N LEU A 59 26.34 -4.09 -18.75
CA LEU A 59 25.47 -5.26 -18.69
C LEU A 59 24.82 -5.44 -17.31
N ALA A 60 25.54 -5.04 -16.26
CA ALA A 60 25.08 -5.16 -14.87
C ALA A 60 24.02 -4.10 -14.50
N ALA A 61 24.10 -2.91 -15.13
CA ALA A 61 23.18 -1.80 -14.83
C ALA A 61 21.81 -1.95 -15.52
N ALA A 62 21.70 -2.81 -16.55
CA ALA A 62 20.47 -2.96 -17.33
C ALA A 62 19.31 -3.64 -16.58
N ASN A 63 19.58 -4.30 -15.47
CA ASN A 63 18.59 -5.18 -14.80
C ASN A 63 18.06 -4.66 -13.45
N THR A 64 18.39 -3.41 -13.07
CA THR A 64 17.95 -2.88 -11.76
C THR A 64 17.11 -1.64 -11.92
N THR A 65 15.81 -1.76 -11.87
CA THR A 65 14.90 -0.64 -11.62
C THR A 65 14.31 -0.77 -10.22
N GLN A 66 14.82 0.05 -9.32
CA GLN A 66 14.22 0.27 -8.01
C GLN A 66 13.17 1.39 -8.16
N PHE A 67 11.93 1.09 -7.81
CA PHE A 67 10.85 2.09 -7.82
C PHE A 67 11.04 3.06 -6.68
N ASP A 68 11.24 4.35 -6.99
CA ASP A 68 10.95 5.44 -6.08
C ASP A 68 9.60 6.08 -6.47
N ALA A 69 8.74 6.23 -5.46
CA ALA A 69 7.41 6.79 -5.61
C ALA A 69 7.47 8.28 -5.94
N ALA A 70 6.87 8.69 -7.05
CA ALA A 70 6.70 10.09 -7.42
C ALA A 70 5.65 10.78 -6.55
N GLU A 71 6.01 11.90 -5.93
CA GLU A 71 5.09 12.82 -5.28
C GLU A 71 4.16 13.51 -6.31
N PRO A 72 2.89 13.76 -5.97
CA PRO A 72 1.97 14.47 -6.87
C PRO A 72 2.21 15.99 -6.80
N ALA A 73 2.28 16.62 -7.95
CA ALA A 73 2.39 18.07 -8.14
C ALA A 73 1.14 18.82 -7.67
N PRO A 74 1.26 20.09 -7.21
CA PRO A 74 0.15 20.86 -6.68
C PRO A 74 -0.74 21.46 -7.78
N TRP A 75 -2.05 21.37 -7.57
CA TRP A 75 -3.09 21.92 -8.44
C TRP A 75 -3.14 23.44 -8.39
N GLN A 76 -3.06 24.07 -9.53
CA GLN A 76 -3.34 25.51 -9.70
C GLN A 76 -4.82 25.74 -9.95
N THR A 77 -5.46 26.59 -9.14
CA THR A 77 -6.83 27.07 -9.35
C THR A 77 -6.85 28.26 -10.31
N PRO A 78 -7.79 28.34 -11.24
CA PRO A 78 -7.96 29.53 -12.07
C PRO A 78 -8.82 30.59 -11.36
N HIS A 79 -8.30 31.79 -11.25
CA HIS A 79 -9.03 32.97 -10.83
C HIS A 79 -9.94 33.49 -11.96
N HIS A 80 -11.23 33.58 -11.69
CA HIS A 80 -12.13 34.41 -12.47
C HIS A 80 -12.45 35.68 -11.70
N GLY A 81 -11.93 36.79 -12.18
CA GLY A 81 -12.31 38.15 -11.74
C GLY A 81 -13.62 38.58 -12.38
N HIS A 82 -14.54 39.11 -11.60
CA HIS A 82 -15.64 39.92 -12.08
C HIS A 82 -15.47 41.35 -11.60
N HIS A 83 -15.35 42.23 -12.57
CA HIS A 83 -15.39 43.69 -12.42
C HIS A 83 -16.80 44.15 -12.04
N VAL A 84 -16.91 44.90 -10.98
CA VAL A 84 -18.08 45.72 -10.69
C VAL A 84 -17.74 47.17 -11.05
N ARG A 85 -18.51 47.73 -11.97
CA ARG A 85 -18.51 49.14 -12.35
C ARG A 85 -19.36 49.93 -11.36
N ARG A 86 -18.79 50.96 -10.79
CA ARG A 86 -19.49 52.12 -10.21
C ARG A 86 -19.83 53.04 -11.35
N ASP A 87 -21.03 53.60 -11.30
CA ASP A 87 -21.31 54.90 -11.87
C ASP A 87 -22.21 55.70 -10.96
N ASP A 88 -21.74 56.92 -10.73
CA ASP A 88 -22.30 58.00 -9.93
C ASP A 88 -23.43 58.73 -10.70
N ALA A 89 -24.29 59.41 -9.96
CA ALA A 89 -24.75 60.80 -10.16
C ALA A 89 -26.03 61.02 -9.36
N GLN A 90 -26.02 61.74 -8.32
CA GLN A 90 -26.19 63.15 -8.12
C GLN A 90 -27.48 63.78 -8.70
N SER A 91 -28.16 64.42 -7.79
CA SER A 91 -28.74 65.78 -7.88
C SER A 91 -30.23 65.89 -7.65
N ALA A 92 -30.67 66.32 -6.54
CA ALA A 92 -31.04 67.69 -6.18
C ALA A 92 -32.40 68.21 -6.73
N GLY A 93 -33.24 68.73 -5.82
CA GLY A 93 -34.20 69.73 -6.20
C GLY A 93 -35.53 69.68 -5.44
N ASP A 94 -35.57 70.32 -4.31
CA ASP A 94 -36.77 71.06 -3.78
C ASP A 94 -37.00 72.31 -4.64
N PRO A 95 -38.12 72.96 -4.71
CA PRO A 95 -39.01 73.40 -3.58
C PRO A 95 -40.52 73.68 -3.93
N ALA A 96 -41.28 73.73 -2.84
CA ALA A 96 -42.25 74.80 -2.50
C ALA A 96 -43.48 75.11 -3.32
N ALA A 97 -44.48 75.46 -2.57
CA ALA A 97 -45.67 76.29 -2.76
C ALA A 97 -46.92 75.58 -3.26
N GLY A 98 -48.04 75.65 -2.70
CA GLY A 98 -48.60 76.64 -1.83
C GLY A 98 -50.13 76.57 -1.96
N ILE A 99 -50.76 76.85 -0.86
CA ILE A 99 -52.08 77.61 -0.79
C ILE A 99 -53.36 76.90 -1.26
N SER A 100 -54.31 76.53 -0.39
CA SER A 100 -55.52 77.29 -0.08
C SER A 100 -56.60 76.35 0.46
N ALA A 101 -57.08 76.70 1.63
CA ALA A 101 -58.40 76.31 2.06
C ALA A 101 -59.49 77.15 1.32
N PRO A 102 -60.73 76.75 1.30
CA PRO A 102 -61.62 77.13 2.37
C PRO A 102 -62.80 76.19 2.70
N VAL A 103 -63.25 76.39 3.93
CA VAL A 103 -64.63 76.58 4.40
C VAL A 103 -65.66 75.45 4.39
N ALA A 104 -66.03 75.06 5.59
CA ALA A 104 -67.31 74.82 6.19
C ALA A 104 -68.39 74.01 5.51
N ALA A 105 -68.73 72.95 6.17
CA ALA A 105 -70.15 72.62 6.40
C ALA A 105 -70.28 71.82 7.71
N ALA A 106 -70.85 72.51 8.65
CA ALA A 106 -71.42 71.88 9.86
C ALA A 106 -72.63 71.07 9.46
N HIS A 107 -72.68 69.81 9.90
CA HIS A 107 -73.98 69.16 10.13
C HIS A 107 -73.86 67.94 11.07
N LEU A 108 -74.57 68.12 12.20
CA LEU A 108 -75.35 67.20 12.98
C LEU A 108 -74.56 66.00 13.62
N TYR A 109 -74.25 66.31 14.89
CA TYR A 109 -74.06 65.28 15.89
C TYR A 109 -75.40 64.55 16.12
N GLN A 110 -75.42 63.30 15.68
CA GLN A 110 -76.36 62.32 16.22
C GLN A 110 -75.59 61.56 17.28
N GLU A 111 -75.97 61.76 18.53
CA GLU A 111 -75.44 60.94 19.65
C GLU A 111 -75.87 59.50 19.49
N GLU A 112 -74.94 58.59 19.11
CA GLU A 112 -75.18 57.20 19.25
C GLU A 112 -75.20 56.83 20.72
N PRO A 113 -76.13 55.89 21.16
CA PRO A 113 -76.23 55.53 22.58
C PRO A 113 -74.93 54.83 23.01
N GLU A 114 -74.42 55.21 24.19
CA GLU A 114 -73.17 54.78 24.80
C GLU A 114 -73.00 53.22 24.85
N SER A 115 -74.07 52.50 24.84
CA SER A 115 -74.06 51.01 24.84
C SER A 115 -73.49 50.39 23.55
N GLN A 116 -73.67 51.08 22.41
CA GLN A 116 -73.15 50.58 21.12
C GLN A 116 -71.64 50.89 20.98
N VAL A 117 -71.19 51.98 21.51
CA VAL A 117 -69.79 52.36 21.48
C VAL A 117 -68.95 51.42 22.38
N ARG A 118 -69.49 51.01 23.53
CA ARG A 118 -68.85 50.09 24.45
C ARG A 118 -68.76 48.65 23.83
N ALA A 119 -69.79 48.20 23.13
CA ALA A 119 -69.80 46.90 22.44
C ALA A 119 -68.83 46.85 21.24
N ARG A 120 -68.71 47.96 20.45
CA ARG A 120 -67.70 48.08 19.36
C ARG A 120 -66.28 48.10 19.92
N ARG A 121 -66.00 48.82 21.00
CA ARG A 121 -64.68 48.87 21.65
C ARG A 121 -64.28 47.49 22.23
N GLN A 122 -65.22 46.73 22.80
CA GLN A 122 -64.93 45.37 23.28
C GLN A 122 -64.70 44.36 22.15
N ARG A 123 -65.46 44.45 21.04
CA ARG A 123 -65.21 43.60 19.84
C ARG A 123 -63.90 43.94 19.17
N SER A 124 -63.50 45.21 19.09
CA SER A 124 -62.19 45.58 18.51
C SER A 124 -61.02 45.13 19.41
N LYS A 125 -61.17 45.27 20.74
CA LYS A 125 -60.15 44.77 21.69
C LYS A 125 -60.01 43.21 21.57
N ARG A 126 -61.14 42.50 21.51
CA ARG A 126 -61.12 41.03 21.35
C ARG A 126 -60.49 40.62 19.98
N ARG A 127 -60.86 41.26 18.88
CA ARG A 127 -60.24 41.03 17.56
C ARG A 127 -58.74 41.31 17.57
N ARG A 128 -58.32 42.45 18.14
CA ARG A 128 -56.91 42.83 18.25
C ARG A 128 -56.12 41.82 19.09
N ASN A 129 -56.69 41.38 20.24
CA ASN A 129 -56.04 40.38 21.07
C ASN A 129 -56.00 39.00 20.38
N LEU A 130 -57.03 38.64 19.61
CA LEU A 130 -57.08 37.41 18.85
C LEU A 130 -56.08 37.41 17.68
N VAL A 131 -55.95 38.55 16.98
CA VAL A 131 -54.92 38.76 15.94
C VAL A 131 -53.55 38.73 16.55
N MET A 132 -53.31 39.42 17.68
CA MET A 132 -52.01 39.37 18.36
C MET A 132 -51.67 37.93 18.81
N ALA A 133 -52.64 37.23 19.41
CA ALA A 133 -52.42 35.85 19.83
C ALA A 133 -52.11 34.91 18.61
N ALA A 134 -52.83 35.08 17.50
CA ALA A 134 -52.57 34.35 16.28
C ALA A 134 -51.18 34.68 15.68
N THR A 135 -50.77 35.95 15.67
CA THR A 135 -49.47 36.38 15.22
C THR A 135 -48.35 35.79 16.09
N VAL A 136 -48.51 35.82 17.41
CA VAL A 136 -47.55 35.22 18.35
C VAL A 136 -47.49 33.68 18.14
N LEU A 137 -48.62 33.03 17.92
CA LEU A 137 -48.67 31.59 17.66
C LEU A 137 -47.95 31.25 16.35
N ILE A 138 -48.24 31.99 15.26
CA ILE A 138 -47.58 31.79 13.98
C ILE A 138 -46.06 32.03 14.11
N PHE A 139 -45.65 33.09 14.79
CA PHE A 139 -44.24 33.36 15.06
C PHE A 139 -43.58 32.22 15.85
N ALA A 140 -44.26 31.73 16.90
CA ALA A 140 -43.76 30.59 17.68
C ALA A 140 -43.60 29.32 16.83
N LEU A 141 -44.56 29.04 15.92
CA LEU A 141 -44.50 27.91 15.00
C LEU A 141 -43.37 28.06 13.97
N VAL A 142 -43.14 29.27 13.47
CA VAL A 142 -42.04 29.55 12.55
C VAL A 142 -40.68 29.38 13.25
N VAL A 143 -40.54 29.87 14.49
CA VAL A 143 -39.32 29.71 15.27
C VAL A 143 -39.09 28.24 15.64
N ALA A 144 -40.16 27.54 16.03
CA ALA A 144 -40.08 26.09 16.30
C ALA A 144 -39.70 25.29 15.03
N GLY A 145 -40.30 25.60 13.87
CA GLY A 145 -39.97 25.00 12.58
C GLY A 145 -38.53 25.29 12.14
N ALA A 146 -38.10 26.55 12.29
CA ALA A 146 -36.69 26.93 12.03
C ALA A 146 -35.71 26.22 12.99
N GLY A 147 -36.05 26.11 14.26
CA GLY A 147 -35.24 25.35 15.24
C GLY A 147 -35.16 23.87 14.90
N PHE A 148 -36.26 23.29 14.42
CA PHE A 148 -36.28 21.87 14.01
C PHE A 148 -35.46 21.63 12.74
N THR A 149 -35.52 22.54 11.76
CA THR A 149 -34.70 22.46 10.55
C THR A 149 -33.21 22.67 10.84
N VAL A 150 -32.87 23.67 11.65
CA VAL A 150 -31.48 23.90 12.08
C VAL A 150 -30.93 22.72 12.87
N ARG A 151 -31.72 22.12 13.76
CA ARG A 151 -31.32 20.91 14.49
C ARG A 151 -31.14 19.70 13.56
N GLY A 152 -32.00 19.55 12.55
CA GLY A 152 -31.88 18.49 11.54
C GLY A 152 -30.61 18.65 10.69
N ILE A 153 -30.33 19.88 10.26
CA ILE A 153 -29.10 20.21 9.51
C ILE A 153 -27.87 20.00 10.41
N TYR A 154 -27.91 20.44 11.66
CA TYR A 154 -26.81 20.25 12.59
C TYR A 154 -26.51 18.77 12.85
N LYS A 155 -27.54 17.91 13.02
CA LYS A 155 -27.36 16.46 13.15
C LYS A 155 -26.82 15.81 11.89
N ALA A 156 -27.19 16.29 10.70
CA ALA A 156 -26.67 15.78 9.44
C ALA A 156 -25.15 16.07 9.24
N PHE A 157 -24.66 17.15 9.85
CA PHE A 157 -23.23 17.51 9.83
C PHE A 157 -22.45 17.03 11.06
N ASN A 158 -23.13 16.68 12.14
CA ASN A 158 -22.56 16.14 13.37
C ASN A 158 -23.42 14.95 13.82
N PRO A 159 -23.21 13.77 13.21
CA PRO A 159 -23.87 12.55 13.63
C PRO A 159 -23.48 12.21 15.06
N ASP A 160 -24.47 11.69 15.84
CA ASP A 160 -24.24 11.23 17.20
C ASP A 160 -23.50 9.89 17.15
N ASP A 161 -22.38 9.76 17.84
CA ASP A 161 -21.65 8.50 17.97
C ASP A 161 -22.37 7.51 18.91
N TYR A 162 -22.04 6.23 18.79
CA TYR A 162 -22.55 5.25 19.74
C TYR A 162 -21.94 5.47 21.13
N PRO A 163 -22.73 5.33 22.19
CA PRO A 163 -22.23 5.62 23.55
C PRO A 163 -21.36 4.50 24.14
N GLY A 164 -21.30 3.29 23.47
CA GLY A 164 -20.68 2.08 24.04
C GLY A 164 -21.41 1.55 25.28
N PRO A 165 -20.95 0.47 25.86
CA PRO A 165 -20.07 -0.52 25.23
C PRO A 165 -20.76 -1.22 24.06
N GLY A 166 -20.00 -1.85 23.16
CA GLY A 166 -20.53 -2.53 21.99
C GLY A 166 -21.49 -3.69 22.30
N GLY A 167 -22.25 -4.11 21.29
CA GLY A 167 -23.24 -5.19 21.37
C GLY A 167 -22.68 -6.57 20.98
N ALA A 168 -23.40 -7.29 20.09
CA ALA A 168 -23.02 -8.61 19.64
C ALA A 168 -21.70 -8.58 18.85
N GLN A 169 -20.85 -9.58 19.05
CA GLN A 169 -19.62 -9.76 18.28
C GLN A 169 -19.90 -10.12 16.82
N ILE A 170 -19.12 -9.56 15.91
CA ILE A 170 -19.13 -9.90 14.50
C ILE A 170 -17.68 -10.06 14.00
N GLU A 171 -17.50 -10.87 12.97
CA GLU A 171 -16.27 -10.94 12.23
C GLU A 171 -16.33 -9.95 11.06
N PHE A 172 -15.31 -9.12 10.93
CA PHE A 172 -15.16 -8.13 9.87
C PHE A 172 -13.87 -8.38 9.12
N VAL A 173 -13.98 -8.71 7.83
CA VAL A 173 -12.83 -8.99 6.97
C VAL A 173 -12.47 -7.73 6.22
N VAL A 174 -11.21 -7.30 6.34
CA VAL A 174 -10.59 -6.24 5.54
C VAL A 174 -9.80 -6.92 4.43
N GLU A 175 -10.16 -6.64 3.18
CA GLU A 175 -9.48 -7.20 2.01
C GLU A 175 -8.29 -6.34 1.60
N ASP A 176 -7.34 -6.94 0.87
CA ASP A 176 -6.18 -6.24 0.33
C ASP A 176 -6.59 -5.04 -0.53
N GLY A 177 -5.91 -3.91 -0.33
CA GLY A 177 -6.17 -2.69 -1.08
C GLY A 177 -7.36 -1.85 -0.59
N TRP A 178 -8.06 -2.26 0.47
CA TRP A 178 -9.09 -1.42 1.06
C TRP A 178 -8.49 -0.21 1.79
N GLY A 179 -8.84 0.98 1.31
CA GLY A 179 -8.53 2.22 2.03
C GLY A 179 -9.56 2.51 3.14
N VAL A 180 -9.20 3.42 4.06
CA VAL A 180 -10.02 3.83 5.23
C VAL A 180 -11.46 4.17 4.82
N GLY A 181 -11.68 4.81 3.65
CA GLY A 181 -13.02 5.16 3.17
C GLY A 181 -13.86 3.96 2.71
N ILE A 182 -13.28 2.82 2.33
CA ILE A 182 -14.02 1.58 2.06
C ILE A 182 -14.36 0.91 3.37
N ILE A 183 -13.38 0.80 4.27
CA ILE A 183 -13.51 0.19 5.59
C ILE A 183 -14.59 0.89 6.39
N SER A 184 -14.58 2.23 6.48
CA SER A 184 -15.56 3.00 7.27
C SER A 184 -17.00 2.78 6.81
N ARG A 185 -17.25 2.77 5.50
CA ARG A 185 -18.59 2.48 4.95
C ARG A 185 -19.05 1.06 5.25
N LYS A 186 -18.14 0.09 5.18
CA LYS A 186 -18.47 -1.29 5.50
C LYS A 186 -18.78 -1.48 6.99
N LEU A 187 -18.07 -0.77 7.86
CA LEU A 187 -18.35 -0.77 9.30
C LEU A 187 -19.70 -0.14 9.63
N GLU A 188 -20.12 0.92 8.93
CA GLU A 188 -21.44 1.50 9.02
C GLU A 188 -22.51 0.54 8.50
N GLU A 189 -22.34 -0.07 7.32
CA GLU A 189 -23.25 -1.07 6.74
C GLU A 189 -23.51 -2.25 7.71
N LEU A 190 -22.51 -2.64 8.49
CA LEU A 190 -22.58 -3.75 9.46
C LEU A 190 -23.06 -3.32 10.85
N ASP A 191 -23.43 -2.05 11.03
CA ASP A 191 -23.86 -1.48 12.30
C ASP A 191 -22.77 -1.55 13.40
N VAL A 192 -21.50 -1.47 13.00
CA VAL A 192 -20.35 -1.41 13.92
C VAL A 192 -20.15 0.02 14.41
N VAL A 193 -20.16 0.99 13.49
CA VAL A 193 -20.09 2.42 13.77
C VAL A 193 -21.37 3.11 13.32
N SER A 194 -21.73 4.23 13.94
CA SER A 194 -22.96 4.95 13.66
C SER A 194 -22.93 5.77 12.36
N ASP A 195 -21.74 6.13 11.88
CA ASP A 195 -21.54 6.96 10.67
C ASP A 195 -20.08 6.79 10.20
N ASP A 196 -19.89 6.64 8.88
CA ASP A 196 -18.59 6.42 8.24
C ASP A 196 -17.59 7.57 8.49
N LYS A 197 -18.11 8.81 8.54
CA LYS A 197 -17.29 10.02 8.75
C LYS A 197 -16.75 10.11 10.17
N LEU A 198 -17.48 9.59 11.16
CA LEU A 198 -16.98 9.54 12.53
C LEU A 198 -15.78 8.61 12.65
N PHE A 199 -15.81 7.48 11.95
CA PHE A 199 -14.68 6.56 11.89
C PHE A 199 -13.46 7.21 11.22
N VAL A 200 -13.64 7.84 10.04
CA VAL A 200 -12.58 8.55 9.34
C VAL A 200 -11.98 9.67 10.22
N LYS A 201 -12.85 10.46 10.88
CA LYS A 201 -12.41 11.52 11.79
C LYS A 201 -11.65 10.97 13.00
N ALA A 202 -12.07 9.83 13.55
CA ALA A 202 -11.36 9.15 14.63
C ALA A 202 -9.99 8.63 14.18
N MET A 203 -9.90 8.10 12.95
CA MET A 203 -8.62 7.71 12.33
C MET A 203 -7.66 8.90 12.20
N ASP A 204 -8.15 10.03 11.69
CA ASP A 204 -7.35 11.24 11.54
C ASP A 204 -6.91 11.85 12.89
N ALA A 205 -7.76 11.73 13.91
CA ALA A 205 -7.50 12.21 15.27
C ALA A 205 -6.60 11.27 16.08
N SER A 206 -6.53 10.00 15.71
CA SER A 206 -5.62 9.05 16.36
C SER A 206 -4.18 9.50 16.07
N ALA A 207 -3.52 10.01 17.10
CA ALA A 207 -2.33 10.88 17.08
C ALA A 207 -1.04 10.28 16.49
N ALA A 208 -1.16 9.34 15.62
CA ALA A 208 -0.05 8.78 14.89
C ALA A 208 -0.42 8.70 13.40
N GLY A 209 -0.26 9.79 12.67
CA GLY A 209 -0.48 9.88 11.21
C GLY A 209 0.24 8.83 10.34
N ASN A 210 0.53 7.66 10.91
CA ASN A 210 1.13 6.50 10.28
C ASN A 210 0.47 5.18 10.70
N LYS A 211 -0.71 5.22 11.34
CA LYS A 211 -1.41 3.99 11.69
C LYS A 211 -2.18 3.48 10.48
N VAL A 212 -1.91 2.25 10.06
CA VAL A 212 -2.54 1.57 8.91
C VAL A 212 -3.42 0.44 9.46
N ILE A 213 -4.65 0.35 8.95
CA ILE A 213 -5.48 -0.83 9.17
C ILE A 213 -5.01 -1.89 8.16
N HIS A 214 -4.52 -3.01 8.67
CA HIS A 214 -4.01 -4.09 7.83
C HIS A 214 -5.14 -5.00 7.31
N PRO A 215 -4.99 -5.61 6.13
CA PRO A 215 -5.88 -6.68 5.68
C PRO A 215 -5.96 -7.82 6.70
N GLY A 216 -7.14 -8.43 6.85
CA GLY A 216 -7.34 -9.55 7.76
C GLY A 216 -8.71 -9.55 8.43
N THR A 217 -8.96 -10.55 9.27
CA THR A 217 -10.21 -10.69 10.01
C THR A 217 -10.12 -10.03 11.37
N TYR A 218 -11.03 -9.13 11.66
CA TYR A 218 -11.17 -8.42 12.92
C TYR A 218 -12.42 -8.91 13.66
N VAL A 219 -12.29 -9.22 14.95
CA VAL A 219 -13.43 -9.49 15.82
C VAL A 219 -13.84 -8.17 16.43
N LEU A 220 -14.96 -7.61 15.96
CA LEU A 220 -15.52 -6.35 16.41
C LEU A 220 -16.85 -6.58 17.11
N GLN A 221 -17.41 -5.54 17.71
CA GLN A 221 -18.75 -5.53 18.26
C GLN A 221 -19.61 -4.54 17.48
N LYS A 222 -20.90 -4.81 17.40
CA LYS A 222 -21.86 -3.83 16.88
C LYS A 222 -21.98 -2.66 17.83
N GLN A 223 -22.26 -1.48 17.27
CA GLN A 223 -22.57 -0.26 18.02
C GLN A 223 -21.41 0.20 18.94
N LEU A 224 -20.19 0.14 18.41
CA LEU A 224 -19.01 0.69 19.06
C LEU A 224 -18.90 2.21 18.82
N PRO A 225 -18.40 2.98 19.80
CA PRO A 225 -17.89 4.31 19.53
C PRO A 225 -16.84 4.28 18.42
N ALA A 226 -16.87 5.26 17.51
CA ALA A 226 -15.95 5.28 16.37
C ALA A 226 -14.47 5.26 16.79
N ALA A 227 -14.12 5.94 17.89
CA ALA A 227 -12.77 5.93 18.42
C ALA A 227 -12.36 4.53 18.93
N GLU A 228 -13.26 3.82 19.60
CA GLU A 228 -13.00 2.45 20.09
C GLU A 228 -12.86 1.46 18.92
N ALA A 229 -13.69 1.60 17.88
CA ALA A 229 -13.57 0.80 16.67
C ALA A 229 -12.20 1.05 15.97
N VAL A 230 -11.73 2.30 15.91
CA VAL A 230 -10.40 2.64 15.43
C VAL A 230 -9.32 1.99 16.29
N ASP A 231 -9.40 2.14 17.62
CA ASP A 231 -8.40 1.56 18.53
C ASP A 231 -8.32 0.02 18.38
N LEU A 232 -9.48 -0.64 18.25
CA LEU A 232 -9.53 -2.09 18.04
C LEU A 232 -8.95 -2.53 16.69
N MET A 233 -9.01 -1.69 15.67
CA MET A 233 -8.51 -2.02 14.32
C MET A 233 -7.08 -1.54 14.10
N VAL A 234 -6.69 -0.45 14.72
CA VAL A 234 -5.37 0.18 14.56
C VAL A 234 -4.41 -0.29 15.65
N ASP A 235 -4.84 -0.30 16.90
CA ASP A 235 -4.04 -0.84 17.99
C ASP A 235 -4.10 -2.35 18.01
N ASN A 236 -4.67 -2.95 16.96
CA ASN A 236 -4.67 -4.38 16.82
C ASN A 236 -4.17 -5.01 18.11
N ARG A 237 -5.07 -5.04 19.12
CA ARG A 237 -4.59 -5.33 20.47
C ARG A 237 -3.66 -6.51 20.38
N PRO A 238 -2.40 -6.31 20.70
CA PRO A 238 -1.30 -7.22 20.41
C PRO A 238 -1.40 -8.56 21.08
N ASP A 239 -2.38 -8.71 21.92
CA ASP A 239 -2.52 -9.88 22.77
C ASP A 239 -2.76 -11.17 22.00
N LYS A 240 -3.01 -11.12 20.68
CA LYS A 240 -3.41 -12.34 19.97
C LYS A 240 -2.77 -12.62 18.63
N VAL A 241 -2.06 -11.67 18.00
CA VAL A 241 -1.47 -11.88 16.65
C VAL A 241 -0.10 -11.24 16.47
N PHE A 242 0.67 -11.78 15.53
CA PHE A 242 1.87 -11.16 14.99
C PHE A 242 1.78 -11.08 13.47
N TYR A 243 2.58 -10.20 12.88
CA TYR A 243 2.59 -9.94 11.44
C TYR A 243 3.92 -10.34 10.85
N VAL A 244 3.85 -10.89 9.62
CA VAL A 244 5.00 -11.22 8.80
C VAL A 244 4.77 -10.61 7.43
N GLY A 245 5.65 -9.70 7.01
CA GLY A 245 5.64 -9.09 5.67
C GLY A 245 6.82 -9.60 4.85
N LEU A 246 6.56 -10.32 3.76
CA LEU A 246 7.58 -10.81 2.84
C LEU A 246 7.51 -10.06 1.52
N LYS A 247 8.64 -9.51 1.09
CA LYS A 247 8.74 -8.82 -0.20
C LYS A 247 9.03 -9.82 -1.32
N GLN A 248 8.64 -9.45 -2.54
CA GLN A 248 9.06 -10.15 -3.74
C GLN A 248 10.58 -10.16 -3.88
N ASN A 249 11.12 -11.16 -4.51
CA ASN A 249 12.56 -11.36 -4.73
C ASN A 249 13.40 -11.51 -3.45
N MET A 250 12.76 -11.78 -2.29
CA MET A 250 13.51 -12.10 -1.08
C MET A 250 14.13 -13.49 -1.20
N ARG A 251 15.40 -13.60 -0.78
CA ARG A 251 16.07 -14.89 -0.63
C ARG A 251 15.63 -15.54 0.69
N LEU A 252 15.70 -16.85 0.76
CA LEU A 252 15.27 -17.64 1.91
C LEU A 252 15.77 -17.07 3.24
N ASN A 253 17.08 -16.85 3.38
CA ASN A 253 17.66 -16.37 4.65
C ASN A 253 17.05 -15.04 5.08
N ALA A 254 16.91 -14.08 4.15
CA ALA A 254 16.32 -12.79 4.44
C ALA A 254 14.83 -12.91 4.83
N ALA A 255 14.09 -13.82 4.16
CA ALA A 255 12.69 -14.09 4.50
C ALA A 255 12.57 -14.70 5.92
N LEU A 256 13.44 -15.64 6.28
CA LEU A 256 13.46 -16.24 7.63
C LEU A 256 13.80 -15.21 8.71
N GLU A 257 14.72 -14.27 8.43
CA GLU A 257 15.03 -13.16 9.34
C GLU A 257 13.85 -12.23 9.55
N GLU A 258 13.10 -11.87 8.47
CA GLU A 258 11.89 -11.06 8.60
C GLU A 258 10.77 -11.81 9.34
N ILE A 259 10.62 -13.12 9.12
CA ILE A 259 9.68 -13.96 9.88
C ILE A 259 10.07 -13.95 11.37
N ALA A 260 11.34 -14.19 11.70
CA ALA A 260 11.83 -14.20 13.08
C ALA A 260 11.60 -12.85 13.76
N LYS A 261 11.89 -11.76 13.08
CA LYS A 261 11.70 -10.39 13.55
C LYS A 261 10.22 -10.06 13.81
N GLY A 262 9.32 -10.42 12.90
CA GLY A 262 7.89 -10.14 13.04
C GLY A 262 7.18 -11.03 14.06
N SER A 263 7.63 -12.28 14.22
CA SER A 263 6.98 -13.29 15.05
C SER A 263 7.61 -13.47 16.43
N GLY A 264 8.89 -13.13 16.61
CA GLY A 264 9.68 -13.52 17.76
C GLY A 264 10.01 -15.02 17.82
N LEU A 265 9.82 -15.77 16.74
CA LEU A 265 10.26 -17.16 16.59
C LEU A 265 11.78 -17.22 16.49
N GLU A 266 12.37 -18.31 16.98
CA GLU A 266 13.81 -18.51 16.90
C GLU A 266 14.25 -18.72 15.44
N LEU A 267 15.14 -17.87 14.93
CA LEU A 267 15.68 -17.98 13.56
C LEU A 267 16.31 -19.35 13.30
N LYS A 268 16.95 -19.94 14.32
CA LYS A 268 17.53 -21.27 14.22
C LYS A 268 16.48 -22.34 13.93
N GLU A 269 15.34 -22.32 14.63
CA GLU A 269 14.22 -23.25 14.41
C GLU A 269 13.64 -23.10 13.01
N LEU A 270 13.41 -21.85 12.57
CA LEU A 270 12.94 -21.53 11.22
C LEU A 270 13.91 -22.04 10.16
N THR A 271 15.23 -21.89 10.38
CA THR A 271 16.26 -22.35 9.44
C THR A 271 16.33 -23.87 9.37
N GLU A 272 16.25 -24.57 10.52
CA GLU A 272 16.24 -26.03 10.57
C GLU A 272 15.02 -26.59 9.80
N LEU A 273 13.83 -26.01 10.01
CA LEU A 273 12.61 -26.40 9.31
C LEU A 273 12.70 -26.09 7.81
N ALA A 274 13.21 -24.91 7.44
CA ALA A 274 13.33 -24.50 6.05
C ALA A 274 14.30 -25.38 5.24
N ASN A 275 15.23 -26.08 5.87
CA ASN A 275 16.15 -27.05 5.27
C ASN A 275 15.59 -28.49 5.24
N ASP A 276 14.33 -28.68 5.62
CA ASP A 276 13.63 -29.99 5.57
C ASP A 276 12.40 -29.86 4.64
N PRO A 277 12.60 -29.76 3.31
CA PRO A 277 11.50 -29.53 2.36
C PRO A 277 10.52 -30.72 2.29
N GLU A 278 10.93 -31.93 2.62
CA GLU A 278 10.06 -33.12 2.62
C GLU A 278 8.93 -32.98 3.65
N ARG A 279 9.18 -32.31 4.77
CA ARG A 279 8.18 -31.99 5.79
C ARG A 279 7.00 -31.18 5.25
N PHE A 280 7.24 -30.38 4.22
CA PHE A 280 6.24 -29.53 3.56
C PHE A 280 5.65 -30.16 2.29
N GLY A 281 5.98 -31.44 2.00
CA GLY A 281 5.46 -32.14 0.84
C GLY A 281 6.08 -31.70 -0.49
N LEU A 282 7.24 -31.05 -0.43
CA LEU A 282 7.94 -30.58 -1.63
C LEU A 282 8.68 -31.72 -2.34
N PRO A 283 8.99 -31.57 -3.65
CA PRO A 283 9.66 -32.59 -4.40
C PRO A 283 11.07 -32.87 -3.86
N GLY A 284 11.53 -34.12 -3.96
CA GLY A 284 12.85 -34.52 -3.46
C GLY A 284 14.05 -33.80 -4.10
N GLU A 285 13.84 -33.07 -5.20
CA GLU A 285 14.83 -32.19 -5.81
C GLU A 285 14.99 -30.86 -5.05
N ALA A 286 13.99 -30.45 -4.28
CA ALA A 286 14.05 -29.22 -3.47
C ALA A 286 15.05 -29.43 -2.33
N LYS A 287 16.01 -28.52 -2.21
CA LYS A 287 17.05 -28.57 -1.16
C LYS A 287 16.61 -27.89 0.14
N ASN A 288 15.69 -26.94 0.02
CA ASN A 288 15.14 -26.10 1.07
C ASN A 288 13.88 -25.39 0.57
N LEU A 289 13.34 -24.47 1.35
CA LEU A 289 12.14 -23.70 0.99
C LEU A 289 12.43 -22.46 0.10
N GLU A 290 13.61 -22.34 -0.54
CA GLU A 290 13.89 -21.22 -1.44
C GLU A 290 12.88 -21.17 -2.61
N GLY A 291 12.27 -19.98 -2.78
CA GLY A 291 11.22 -19.74 -3.78
C GLY A 291 9.82 -20.17 -3.37
N TYR A 292 9.66 -20.87 -2.25
CA TYR A 292 8.36 -21.34 -1.76
C TYR A 292 7.74 -20.44 -0.69
N LEU A 293 8.51 -19.51 -0.07
CA LEU A 293 7.95 -18.57 0.88
C LEU A 293 7.24 -17.43 0.13
N HIS A 294 5.92 -17.54 0.02
CA HIS A 294 5.10 -16.63 -0.78
C HIS A 294 5.19 -15.18 -0.30
N PRO A 295 5.48 -14.21 -1.20
CA PRO A 295 5.47 -12.80 -0.86
C PRO A 295 4.07 -12.32 -0.46
N GLY A 296 3.98 -11.46 0.54
CA GLY A 296 2.69 -10.94 1.02
C GLY A 296 2.76 -10.50 2.47
N GLU A 297 1.63 -10.02 2.97
CA GLU A 297 1.45 -9.68 4.37
C GLU A 297 0.58 -10.74 5.05
N TYR A 298 1.11 -11.32 6.13
CA TYR A 298 0.47 -12.42 6.85
C TYR A 298 0.22 -12.05 8.29
N ARG A 299 -0.88 -12.56 8.80
CA ARG A 299 -1.30 -12.40 10.19
C ARG A 299 -1.44 -13.77 10.84
N PHE A 300 -0.75 -14.00 11.94
CA PHE A 300 -0.73 -15.26 12.67
C PHE A 300 -1.15 -15.06 14.12
N ALA A 301 -1.81 -16.06 14.71
CA ALA A 301 -2.04 -16.09 16.15
C ALA A 301 -0.69 -16.22 16.91
N LEU A 302 -0.61 -15.62 18.12
CA LEU A 302 0.66 -15.63 18.90
C LEU A 302 1.18 -17.02 19.24
N ASP A 303 0.32 -18.03 19.25
CA ASP A 303 0.66 -19.42 19.54
C ASP A 303 0.98 -20.23 18.27
N THR A 304 0.95 -19.61 17.08
CA THR A 304 1.33 -20.26 15.82
C THR A 304 2.81 -20.67 15.87
N SER A 305 3.06 -21.93 15.60
CA SER A 305 4.42 -22.49 15.60
C SER A 305 5.21 -22.07 14.35
N ALA A 306 6.54 -22.20 14.39
CA ALA A 306 7.41 -21.94 13.26
C ALA A 306 7.03 -22.79 12.02
N GLU A 307 6.68 -24.08 12.25
CA GLU A 307 6.26 -24.97 11.18
C GLU A 307 4.95 -24.50 10.54
N GLU A 308 3.95 -24.09 11.32
CA GLU A 308 2.67 -23.62 10.80
C GLU A 308 2.82 -22.33 10.00
N VAL A 309 3.69 -21.40 10.45
CA VAL A 309 4.01 -20.19 9.68
C VAL A 309 4.60 -20.55 8.32
N LEU A 310 5.67 -21.36 8.31
CA LEU A 310 6.30 -21.77 7.05
C LEU A 310 5.36 -22.56 6.14
N ARG A 311 4.52 -23.42 6.71
CA ARG A 311 3.52 -24.20 5.97
C ARG A 311 2.52 -23.29 5.27
N GLN A 312 1.98 -22.29 5.94
CA GLN A 312 1.03 -21.36 5.30
C GLN A 312 1.68 -20.61 4.13
N LEU A 313 2.95 -20.19 4.26
CA LEU A 313 3.66 -19.51 3.18
C LEU A 313 3.91 -20.45 1.98
N VAL A 314 4.27 -21.70 2.24
CA VAL A 314 4.46 -22.74 1.21
C VAL A 314 3.13 -23.09 0.54
N ASP A 315 2.07 -23.26 1.34
CA ASP A 315 0.73 -23.59 0.83
C ASP A 315 0.19 -22.46 -0.06
N SER A 316 0.48 -21.19 0.27
CA SER A 316 0.13 -20.04 -0.59
C SER A 316 0.82 -20.12 -1.95
N THR A 317 2.12 -20.44 -2.00
CA THR A 317 2.83 -20.62 -3.27
C THR A 317 2.28 -21.82 -4.07
N THR A 318 2.00 -22.94 -3.40
CA THR A 318 1.45 -24.13 -4.07
C THR A 318 0.03 -23.90 -4.57
N ALA A 319 -0.77 -23.12 -3.85
CA ALA A 319 -2.10 -22.69 -4.29
C ALA A 319 -2.01 -21.82 -5.56
N THR A 320 -1.12 -20.82 -5.59
CA THR A 320 -0.87 -20.03 -6.80
C THR A 320 -0.46 -20.90 -8.00
N LEU A 321 0.42 -21.87 -7.80
CA LEU A 321 0.77 -22.83 -8.87
C LEU A 321 -0.45 -23.63 -9.36
N ALA A 322 -1.28 -24.11 -8.43
CA ALA A 322 -2.48 -24.88 -8.74
C ALA A 322 -3.55 -24.04 -9.48
N GLU A 323 -3.72 -22.78 -9.14
CA GLU A 323 -4.59 -21.83 -9.85
C GLU A 323 -4.20 -21.68 -11.32
N HIS A 324 -2.91 -21.80 -11.63
CA HIS A 324 -2.39 -21.81 -13.00
C HIS A 324 -2.31 -23.22 -13.61
N GLY A 325 -2.93 -24.24 -12.97
CA GLY A 325 -3.01 -25.61 -13.48
C GLY A 325 -1.77 -26.47 -13.24
N VAL A 326 -0.82 -26.02 -12.41
CA VAL A 326 0.41 -26.75 -12.08
C VAL A 326 0.22 -27.50 -10.76
N ASN A 327 -0.16 -28.78 -10.84
CA ASN A 327 -0.42 -29.63 -9.68
C ASN A 327 0.68 -30.65 -9.39
N ASP A 328 1.57 -30.88 -10.34
CA ASP A 328 2.73 -31.76 -10.15
C ASP A 328 3.84 -31.01 -9.41
N PRO A 329 4.32 -31.50 -8.24
CA PRO A 329 5.33 -30.80 -7.45
C PRO A 329 6.66 -30.57 -8.19
N ALA A 330 7.11 -31.54 -9.02
CA ALA A 330 8.34 -31.38 -9.79
C ALA A 330 8.20 -30.32 -10.89
N GLN A 331 7.04 -30.26 -11.56
CA GLN A 331 6.72 -29.22 -12.50
C GLN A 331 6.63 -27.86 -11.78
N GLY A 332 5.99 -27.80 -10.61
CA GLY A 332 5.92 -26.59 -9.78
C GLY A 332 7.30 -26.04 -9.42
N TYR A 333 8.21 -26.92 -9.00
CA TYR A 333 9.59 -26.53 -8.69
C TYR A 333 10.34 -25.97 -9.90
N ARG A 334 10.15 -26.59 -11.08
CA ARG A 334 10.68 -26.04 -12.33
C ARG A 334 10.13 -24.66 -12.64
N VAL A 335 8.82 -24.45 -12.47
CA VAL A 335 8.16 -23.17 -12.68
C VAL A 335 8.73 -22.11 -11.72
N LEU A 336 8.90 -22.43 -10.44
CA LEU A 336 9.46 -21.50 -9.44
C LEU A 336 10.91 -21.11 -9.77
N LYS A 337 11.73 -22.02 -10.29
CA LYS A 337 13.09 -21.66 -10.77
C LYS A 337 13.05 -20.63 -11.89
N ILE A 338 12.15 -20.79 -12.86
CA ILE A 338 11.99 -19.84 -13.97
C ILE A 338 11.40 -18.52 -13.43
N ALA A 339 10.34 -18.58 -12.62
CA ALA A 339 9.68 -17.40 -12.06
C ALA A 339 10.61 -16.54 -11.21
N SER A 340 11.49 -17.16 -10.40
CA SER A 340 12.48 -16.42 -9.59
C SER A 340 13.53 -15.70 -10.47
N ILE A 341 13.88 -16.28 -11.62
CA ILE A 341 14.75 -15.62 -12.60
C ILE A 341 14.00 -14.44 -13.24
N LEU A 342 12.75 -14.64 -13.69
CA LEU A 342 11.93 -13.54 -14.24
C LEU A 342 11.82 -12.38 -13.26
N GLN A 343 11.54 -12.67 -11.99
CA GLN A 343 11.43 -11.67 -10.93
C GLN A 343 12.72 -10.87 -10.74
N ALA A 344 13.89 -11.48 -10.96
CA ALA A 344 15.18 -10.84 -10.79
C ALA A 344 15.67 -10.11 -12.04
N GLU A 345 15.28 -10.55 -13.26
CA GLU A 345 15.86 -10.13 -14.53
C GLU A 345 14.98 -9.20 -15.36
N ALA A 346 13.65 -9.14 -15.09
CA ALA A 346 12.72 -8.45 -15.98
C ALA A 346 11.71 -7.59 -15.23
N GLN A 347 11.05 -6.71 -15.97
CA GLN A 347 9.90 -5.98 -15.46
C GLN A 347 8.62 -6.81 -15.60
N PRO A 348 7.60 -6.62 -14.74
CA PRO A 348 6.37 -7.42 -14.79
C PRO A 348 5.69 -7.46 -16.17
N LYS A 349 5.71 -6.35 -16.91
CA LYS A 349 5.15 -6.26 -18.28
C LYS A 349 5.86 -7.15 -19.30
N ASP A 350 7.13 -7.50 -19.03
CA ASP A 350 8.00 -8.25 -19.95
C ASP A 350 8.15 -9.73 -19.57
N TYR A 351 7.63 -10.14 -18.39
CA TYR A 351 7.81 -11.49 -17.86
C TYR A 351 7.45 -12.58 -18.85
N ALA A 352 6.31 -12.50 -19.53
CA ALA A 352 5.87 -13.55 -20.46
C ALA A 352 6.80 -13.69 -21.68
N VAL A 353 7.31 -12.57 -22.21
CA VAL A 353 8.26 -12.57 -23.35
C VAL A 353 9.62 -13.10 -22.91
N VAL A 354 10.12 -12.68 -21.74
CA VAL A 354 11.38 -13.17 -21.17
C VAL A 354 11.29 -14.66 -20.83
N ALA A 355 10.13 -15.14 -20.32
CA ALA A 355 9.91 -16.56 -20.09
C ALA A 355 10.05 -17.39 -21.38
N GLY A 356 9.52 -16.90 -22.50
CA GLY A 356 9.71 -17.50 -23.82
C GLY A 356 11.17 -17.52 -24.23
N ALA A 357 11.90 -16.41 -24.04
CA ALA A 357 13.33 -16.32 -24.34
C ALA A 357 14.18 -17.25 -23.46
N LEU A 358 13.83 -17.41 -22.16
CA LEU A 358 14.49 -18.40 -21.29
C LEU A 358 14.26 -19.84 -21.78
N ASN A 359 13.04 -20.17 -22.22
CA ASN A 359 12.75 -21.49 -22.79
C ASN A 359 13.57 -21.73 -24.07
N ASN A 360 13.74 -20.72 -24.93
CA ASN A 360 14.60 -20.81 -26.11
C ASN A 360 16.06 -21.08 -25.71
N ARG A 361 16.58 -20.40 -24.67
CA ARG A 361 17.93 -20.65 -24.14
C ARG A 361 18.10 -22.03 -23.54
N LEU A 362 17.08 -22.57 -22.88
CA LEU A 362 17.10 -23.92 -22.29
C LEU A 362 17.13 -25.02 -23.35
N SER A 363 16.73 -24.75 -24.58
CA SER A 363 16.85 -25.69 -25.69
C SER A 363 18.31 -25.96 -26.01
N GLU A 364 18.74 -27.22 -25.90
CA GLU A 364 20.10 -27.63 -26.25
C GLU A 364 20.41 -27.48 -27.74
N GLN A 365 19.38 -27.40 -28.57
CA GLN A 365 19.47 -27.30 -30.03
C GLN A 365 19.67 -25.85 -30.50
N ASN A 366 19.57 -24.87 -29.59
CA ASN A 366 19.80 -23.47 -29.94
C ASN A 366 21.29 -23.20 -30.23
N ASP A 367 21.56 -22.43 -31.24
CA ASP A 367 22.91 -22.05 -31.70
C ASP A 367 23.45 -20.75 -31.05
N GLN A 368 22.62 -20.09 -30.22
CA GLN A 368 22.96 -18.80 -29.58
C GLN A 368 23.63 -18.99 -28.22
N THR A 369 23.07 -19.84 -27.37
CA THR A 369 23.53 -20.03 -25.98
C THR A 369 23.86 -21.49 -25.64
N HIS A 370 23.55 -22.42 -26.51
CA HIS A 370 23.87 -23.86 -26.37
C HIS A 370 23.37 -24.49 -25.05
N GLY A 371 22.18 -24.09 -24.59
CA GLY A 371 21.58 -24.57 -23.34
C GLY A 371 22.02 -23.83 -22.09
N LEU A 372 22.83 -22.77 -22.21
CA LEU A 372 23.25 -21.91 -21.11
C LEU A 372 22.25 -20.77 -20.94
N LEU A 373 21.75 -20.55 -19.70
CA LEU A 373 20.83 -19.44 -19.44
C LEU A 373 21.51 -18.08 -19.47
N GLN A 374 22.76 -17.98 -19.01
CA GLN A 374 23.56 -16.75 -19.01
C GLN A 374 22.82 -15.58 -18.32
N VAL A 375 22.32 -15.80 -17.11
CA VAL A 375 21.64 -14.81 -16.28
C VAL A 375 22.51 -14.45 -15.09
N ASP A 376 22.71 -13.14 -14.89
CA ASP A 376 23.62 -12.61 -13.88
C ASP A 376 23.10 -12.83 -12.47
N SER A 377 21.78 -12.69 -12.27
CA SER A 377 21.10 -12.89 -10.97
C SER A 377 21.39 -14.24 -10.35
N ALA A 378 21.44 -15.31 -11.15
CA ALA A 378 21.75 -16.64 -10.65
C ALA A 378 23.20 -16.75 -10.19
N VAL A 379 24.16 -16.17 -10.94
CA VAL A 379 25.58 -16.13 -10.54
C VAL A 379 25.75 -15.39 -9.22
N ILE A 380 25.13 -14.21 -9.12
CA ILE A 380 25.16 -13.34 -7.92
C ILE A 380 24.51 -14.04 -6.72
N TYR A 381 23.42 -14.78 -6.93
CA TYR A 381 22.81 -15.61 -5.89
C TYR A 381 23.79 -16.65 -5.36
N GLY A 382 24.46 -17.37 -6.23
CA GLY A 382 25.45 -18.38 -5.84
C GLY A 382 26.71 -17.83 -5.17
N LEU A 383 27.00 -16.53 -5.36
CA LEU A 383 28.06 -15.81 -4.67
C LEU A 383 27.61 -15.25 -3.31
N ASP A 384 26.35 -15.46 -2.93
CA ASP A 384 25.69 -14.89 -1.74
C ASP A 384 25.90 -13.37 -1.58
N ARG A 385 25.67 -12.65 -2.68
CA ARG A 385 25.80 -11.19 -2.75
C ARG A 385 24.47 -10.55 -3.16
N TYR A 386 24.38 -9.24 -2.88
CA TYR A 386 23.28 -8.38 -3.33
C TYR A 386 23.77 -7.27 -4.29
N THR A 387 25.04 -7.34 -4.74
CA THR A 387 25.61 -6.41 -5.70
C THR A 387 25.41 -6.92 -7.12
N LEU A 388 25.22 -6.00 -8.08
CA LEU A 388 25.01 -6.35 -9.49
C LEU A 388 26.32 -6.70 -10.23
N GLN A 389 27.48 -6.56 -9.58
CA GLN A 389 28.77 -6.72 -10.22
C GLN A 389 29.47 -8.00 -9.78
N PHE A 390 30.03 -8.70 -10.73
CA PHE A 390 30.95 -9.82 -10.53
C PHE A 390 32.04 -9.82 -11.61
N SER A 391 33.20 -10.38 -11.29
CA SER A 391 34.40 -10.36 -12.13
C SER A 391 34.33 -11.39 -13.26
N LYS A 392 35.21 -11.21 -14.25
CA LYS A 392 35.44 -12.21 -15.33
C LYS A 392 35.81 -13.59 -14.78
N GLN A 393 36.56 -13.65 -13.68
CA GLN A 393 36.92 -14.90 -13.02
C GLN A 393 35.70 -15.58 -12.43
N GLU A 394 34.83 -14.83 -11.72
CA GLU A 394 33.58 -15.35 -11.17
C GLU A 394 32.60 -15.78 -12.27
N LYS A 395 32.57 -15.09 -13.42
CA LYS A 395 31.80 -15.49 -14.60
C LYS A 395 32.26 -16.83 -15.19
N ALA A 396 33.54 -17.15 -15.07
CA ALA A 396 34.13 -18.41 -15.56
C ALA A 396 34.21 -19.49 -14.47
N ASP A 397 33.78 -19.20 -13.23
CA ASP A 397 33.92 -20.09 -12.09
C ASP A 397 32.92 -21.27 -12.20
N LYS A 398 33.47 -22.47 -12.38
CA LYS A 398 32.70 -23.73 -12.41
C LYS A 398 32.36 -24.25 -11.01
N SER A 399 32.97 -23.73 -9.96
CA SER A 399 32.67 -24.16 -8.58
C SER A 399 31.36 -23.58 -8.04
N ASN A 400 30.90 -22.46 -8.59
CA ASN A 400 29.60 -21.91 -8.31
C ASN A 400 28.50 -22.69 -9.05
N PRO A 401 27.67 -23.50 -8.38
CA PRO A 401 26.65 -24.34 -9.02
C PRO A 401 25.49 -23.52 -9.63
N TYR A 402 25.37 -22.23 -9.29
CA TYR A 402 24.39 -21.32 -9.85
C TYR A 402 24.92 -20.52 -11.05
N ASN A 403 26.17 -20.78 -11.48
CA ASN A 403 26.76 -20.08 -12.60
C ASN A 403 26.19 -20.57 -13.94
N THR A 404 25.15 -19.91 -14.41
CA THR A 404 24.44 -20.20 -15.65
C THR A 404 25.24 -19.87 -16.93
N TYR A 405 26.45 -19.30 -16.81
CA TYR A 405 27.40 -19.12 -17.93
C TYR A 405 28.24 -20.36 -18.19
N VAL A 406 28.33 -21.28 -17.23
CA VAL A 406 29.16 -22.48 -17.34
C VAL A 406 28.40 -23.78 -17.12
N HIS A 407 27.24 -23.71 -16.43
CA HIS A 407 26.34 -24.83 -16.21
C HIS A 407 25.09 -24.71 -17.08
N ARG A 408 24.75 -25.76 -17.84
CA ARG A 408 23.55 -25.78 -18.66
C ARG A 408 22.31 -26.01 -17.81
N GLY A 409 21.18 -25.57 -18.34
CA GLY A 409 19.87 -25.74 -17.69
C GLY A 409 19.56 -24.71 -16.61
N LEU A 410 18.58 -25.03 -15.78
CA LEU A 410 18.13 -24.20 -14.66
C LEU A 410 19.10 -24.31 -13.47
N PRO A 411 19.18 -23.27 -12.63
CA PRO A 411 19.95 -23.33 -11.39
C PRO A 411 19.42 -24.43 -10.45
N PRO A 412 20.22 -24.84 -9.44
CA PRO A 412 19.84 -25.92 -8.52
C PRO A 412 18.55 -25.66 -7.75
N THR A 413 18.30 -24.40 -7.32
CA THR A 413 17.09 -23.94 -6.63
C THR A 413 16.53 -22.71 -7.32
N PRO A 414 15.31 -22.24 -6.99
CA PRO A 414 14.94 -20.86 -7.19
C PRO A 414 15.96 -19.91 -6.55
N ILE A 415 16.01 -18.65 -6.94
CA ILE A 415 16.99 -17.65 -6.46
C ILE A 415 16.34 -16.52 -5.64
N GLY A 416 15.09 -16.71 -5.27
CA GLY A 416 14.28 -15.79 -4.46
C GLY A 416 12.79 -16.11 -4.60
N SER A 417 11.97 -15.47 -3.79
CA SER A 417 10.51 -15.66 -3.79
C SER A 417 9.86 -14.87 -4.94
N PRO A 418 9.28 -15.52 -5.96
CA PRO A 418 8.64 -14.85 -7.08
C PRO A 418 7.25 -14.32 -6.71
N ALA A 419 6.82 -13.25 -7.38
CA ALA A 419 5.44 -12.78 -7.36
C ALA A 419 4.53 -13.68 -8.20
N ASP A 420 3.20 -13.65 -7.95
CA ASP A 420 2.19 -14.40 -8.71
C ASP A 420 2.26 -14.11 -10.22
N SER A 421 2.51 -12.85 -10.60
CA SER A 421 2.66 -12.46 -12.00
C SER A 421 3.88 -13.11 -12.67
N ALA A 422 4.96 -13.36 -11.93
CA ALA A 422 6.13 -14.06 -12.45
C ALA A 422 5.86 -15.57 -12.56
N ILE A 423 5.12 -16.16 -11.59
CA ILE A 423 4.65 -17.54 -11.64
C ILE A 423 3.73 -17.74 -12.85
N ALA A 424 2.73 -16.88 -13.02
CA ALA A 424 1.80 -16.90 -14.15
C ALA A 424 2.52 -16.85 -15.51
N ALA A 425 3.53 -15.98 -15.63
CA ALA A 425 4.32 -15.87 -16.85
C ALA A 425 5.23 -17.07 -17.10
N ALA A 426 5.78 -17.68 -16.05
CA ALA A 426 6.59 -18.89 -16.15
C ALA A 426 5.76 -20.12 -16.59
N VAL A 427 4.48 -20.18 -16.18
CA VAL A 427 3.51 -21.21 -16.59
C VAL A 427 3.04 -20.98 -18.03
N ASN A 428 2.78 -19.73 -18.40
CA ASN A 428 2.24 -19.34 -19.71
C ASN A 428 3.20 -18.41 -20.45
N PRO A 429 4.39 -18.91 -20.88
CA PRO A 429 5.35 -18.09 -21.59
C PRO A 429 4.81 -17.68 -22.95
N GLN A 430 5.09 -16.44 -23.36
CA GLN A 430 4.79 -16.00 -24.71
C GLN A 430 5.78 -16.61 -25.69
N GLU A 431 5.30 -17.44 -26.62
CA GLU A 431 6.12 -18.00 -27.70
C GLU A 431 6.75 -16.88 -28.52
N ASN A 432 8.05 -16.97 -28.71
CA ASN A 432 8.84 -16.04 -29.50
C ASN A 432 10.15 -16.70 -29.98
N ASP A 433 10.96 -15.98 -30.75
CA ASP A 433 12.26 -16.41 -31.24
C ASP A 433 13.44 -15.60 -30.67
N PHE A 434 13.21 -14.94 -29.51
CA PHE A 434 14.24 -14.14 -28.83
C PHE A 434 15.11 -15.02 -27.94
N TYR A 435 16.38 -14.59 -27.82
CA TYR A 435 17.38 -15.17 -26.91
C TYR A 435 17.91 -14.11 -25.94
N TYR A 436 17.82 -12.82 -26.27
CA TYR A 436 18.42 -11.74 -25.50
C TYR A 436 17.42 -10.62 -25.27
N TRP A 437 17.60 -9.92 -24.16
CA TRP A 437 16.85 -8.72 -23.81
C TRP A 437 17.76 -7.71 -23.13
N VAL A 438 17.44 -6.44 -23.22
CA VAL A 438 18.11 -5.35 -22.49
C VAL A 438 17.13 -4.19 -22.32
N THR A 439 17.03 -3.64 -21.13
CA THR A 439 16.30 -2.41 -20.88
C THR A 439 17.15 -1.24 -21.41
N VAL A 440 16.74 -0.65 -22.52
CA VAL A 440 17.50 0.41 -23.22
C VAL A 440 17.26 1.80 -22.65
N ASN A 441 16.20 1.97 -21.87
CA ASN A 441 15.82 3.22 -21.22
C ASN A 441 15.25 2.93 -19.82
N ILE A 442 16.00 3.27 -18.78
CA ILE A 442 15.59 3.01 -17.39
C ILE A 442 14.38 3.86 -16.99
N ALA A 443 14.31 5.12 -17.46
CA ALA A 443 13.23 6.03 -17.08
C ALA A 443 11.85 5.59 -17.60
N THR A 444 11.80 4.99 -18.80
CA THR A 444 10.56 4.47 -19.40
C THR A 444 10.35 2.98 -19.16
N GLY A 445 11.41 2.28 -18.75
CA GLY A 445 11.42 0.83 -18.67
C GLY A 445 11.32 0.16 -20.04
N GLU A 446 11.74 0.82 -21.13
CA GLU A 446 11.73 0.23 -22.47
C GLU A 446 12.73 -0.91 -22.57
N THR A 447 12.22 -2.12 -22.84
CA THR A 447 13.05 -3.33 -23.06
C THR A 447 13.04 -3.70 -24.53
N LYS A 448 14.22 -4.00 -25.08
CA LYS A 448 14.39 -4.52 -26.44
C LYS A 448 14.82 -5.97 -26.41
N PHE A 449 14.24 -6.75 -27.31
CA PHE A 449 14.45 -8.17 -27.44
C PHE A 449 15.21 -8.48 -28.73
N ALA A 450 16.16 -9.41 -28.67
CA ALA A 450 17.02 -9.76 -29.81
C ALA A 450 17.09 -11.26 -30.04
N ARG A 451 17.16 -11.66 -31.32
CA ARG A 451 17.32 -13.03 -31.76
C ARG A 451 18.76 -13.47 -31.79
N THR A 452 19.69 -12.55 -32.03
CA THR A 452 21.12 -12.82 -32.17
C THR A 452 21.94 -12.00 -31.20
N TYR A 453 23.11 -12.49 -30.84
CA TYR A 453 24.05 -11.74 -30.00
C TYR A 453 24.50 -10.42 -30.66
N GLN A 454 24.65 -10.37 -31.99
CA GLN A 454 25.00 -9.14 -32.71
C GLN A 454 23.89 -8.07 -32.57
N GLU A 455 22.64 -8.49 -32.63
CA GLU A 455 21.48 -7.57 -32.41
C GLU A 455 21.47 -7.06 -30.99
N HIS A 456 21.69 -7.95 -30.00
CA HIS A 456 21.80 -7.61 -28.59
C HIS A 456 22.91 -6.58 -28.32
N GLN A 457 24.10 -6.74 -28.91
CA GLN A 457 25.21 -5.77 -28.79
C GLN A 457 24.79 -4.37 -29.26
N ARG A 458 23.97 -4.25 -30.31
CA ARG A 458 23.45 -2.94 -30.76
C ARG A 458 22.55 -2.31 -29.70
N TYR A 459 21.69 -3.09 -29.08
CA TYR A 459 20.82 -2.59 -28.00
C TYR A 459 21.59 -2.27 -26.71
N GLN A 460 22.63 -3.03 -26.41
CA GLN A 460 23.56 -2.67 -25.33
C GLN A 460 24.26 -1.32 -25.61
N GLN A 461 24.63 -1.05 -26.87
CA GLN A 461 25.22 0.25 -27.23
C GLN A 461 24.18 1.37 -27.04
N GLU A 462 22.95 1.16 -27.46
CA GLU A 462 21.87 2.13 -27.27
C GLU A 462 21.64 2.43 -25.76
N PHE A 463 21.69 1.42 -24.90
CA PHE A 463 21.66 1.60 -23.46
C PHE A 463 22.83 2.45 -22.95
N ARG A 464 24.05 2.15 -23.37
CA ARG A 464 25.24 2.96 -23.00
C ARG A 464 25.12 4.41 -23.44
N ASP A 465 24.64 4.65 -24.65
CA ASP A 465 24.43 5.99 -25.18
C ASP A 465 23.36 6.74 -24.36
N TRP A 466 22.30 6.02 -23.96
CA TRP A 466 21.26 6.57 -23.07
C TRP A 466 21.83 6.92 -21.70
N CYS A 467 22.66 6.07 -21.10
CA CYS A 467 23.32 6.33 -19.81
C CYS A 467 24.27 7.56 -19.91
N GLN A 468 25.02 7.72 -21.00
CA GLN A 468 25.88 8.88 -21.21
C GLN A 468 25.07 10.17 -21.34
N ALA A 469 23.89 10.11 -21.95
CA ALA A 469 22.97 11.24 -22.09
C ALA A 469 22.21 11.58 -20.80
N ASN A 470 22.14 10.65 -19.85
CA ASN A 470 21.38 10.77 -18.59
C ASN A 470 22.27 10.43 -17.37
N PRO A 471 23.31 11.23 -17.08
CA PRO A 471 24.26 10.95 -16.00
C PRO A 471 23.53 10.93 -14.64
N GLY A 472 23.82 9.91 -13.83
CA GLY A 472 23.20 9.70 -12.51
C GLY A 472 21.91 8.87 -12.53
N GLN A 473 21.44 8.43 -13.71
CA GLN A 473 20.31 7.50 -13.83
C GLN A 473 20.75 6.04 -14.11
N CYS A 474 22.03 5.82 -14.28
CA CYS A 474 22.70 4.54 -14.37
C CYS A 474 23.72 4.43 -13.24
#